data_d4112aa41ccc23532e873a90c2bac19c
#
_entry.id   d4112aa41ccc23532e873a90c2bac19c
#
_cell.length_a   1.000
_cell.length_b   1.000
_cell.length_c   1.000
_cell.angle_alpha   90.00
_cell.angle_beta   90.00
_cell.angle_gamma   90.00
#
_symmetry.space_group_name_H-M   'P 1'
#
loop_
_entity.id
_entity.type
_entity.pdbx_description
1 polymer ?
#
loop_
_entity_poly.entity_id
_entity_poly.type
_entity_poly.pdbx_seq_one_letter_code
_entity_poly.pdbx_strand_id
1 'polypeptide(L)'
;MVNRQLIVNEAEAAIVQRIFQEMLTNGSTTQIAAGLTAEGFTTKSWVTRSGQMHNGTRIDKKYLYKLLRNRLYLGEISHKGSWHPGLHTAIIDHGLWGQVHEILASDGHTRSVETKVRSRTDALLRGLLYAPTGERMYPTYANKKNRKYRYYVSKSEARFGAESKTYSRLPADAVEAATVAQIKTVLSSPESVTGVCQFIRNNGAAVREDMAVMAMRQLSSVWEQLYPAEQHRIVNLMIERVDIVPSGLKVKWRELGWRALIEEFAPDSIGAELVEMEAV
;
A
#
# COMPACT_ATOMS: atom_id res chain seq x y z
N MET A 1 31.63 5.56 -16.11
CA MET A 1 32.66 6.43 -15.53
C MET A 1 33.98 6.14 -16.22
N VAL A 2 34.59 7.12 -16.84
CA VAL A 2 35.95 7.03 -17.37
C VAL A 2 36.75 8.09 -16.61
N ASN A 3 37.92 7.74 -16.09
CA ASN A 3 38.78 8.62 -15.29
C ASN A 3 38.08 9.37 -14.14
N ARG A 4 37.16 8.69 -13.42
CA ARG A 4 36.32 9.27 -12.35
C ARG A 4 35.32 10.37 -12.82
N GLN A 5 35.16 10.56 -14.12
CA GLN A 5 34.16 11.50 -14.68
C GLN A 5 32.89 10.75 -15.10
N LEU A 6 31.75 11.41 -14.93
CA LEU A 6 30.48 10.96 -15.49
C LEU A 6 30.46 11.37 -16.97
N ILE A 7 30.21 10.41 -17.85
CA ILE A 7 30.07 10.64 -19.29
C ILE A 7 28.62 10.38 -19.64
N VAL A 8 28.05 11.27 -20.45
CA VAL A 8 26.67 11.12 -20.96
C VAL A 8 26.63 9.95 -21.95
N ASN A 9 25.64 9.07 -21.77
CA ASN A 9 25.27 8.06 -22.75
C ASN A 9 24.15 8.66 -23.61
N GLU A 10 24.45 9.04 -24.82
CA GLU A 10 23.53 9.76 -25.72
C GLU A 10 22.21 9.01 -25.94
N ALA A 11 22.24 7.68 -26.10
CA ALA A 11 21.05 6.88 -26.29
C ALA A 11 20.13 6.88 -25.06
N GLU A 12 20.71 6.78 -23.85
CA GLU A 12 19.96 6.86 -22.60
C GLU A 12 19.50 8.31 -22.32
N ALA A 13 20.32 9.32 -22.68
CA ALA A 13 19.98 10.72 -22.53
C ALA A 13 18.76 11.13 -23.37
N ALA A 14 18.67 10.66 -24.61
CA ALA A 14 17.51 10.89 -25.47
C ALA A 14 16.21 10.35 -24.85
N ILE A 15 16.26 9.18 -24.21
CA ILE A 15 15.09 8.62 -23.49
C ILE A 15 14.71 9.49 -22.29
N VAL A 16 15.69 9.97 -21.52
CA VAL A 16 15.46 10.87 -20.39
C VAL A 16 14.82 12.17 -20.85
N GLN A 17 15.35 12.80 -21.89
CA GLN A 17 14.79 14.04 -22.46
C GLN A 17 13.35 13.83 -22.94
N ARG A 18 13.08 12.74 -23.65
CA ARG A 18 11.74 12.35 -24.09
C ARG A 18 10.78 12.21 -22.89
N ILE A 19 11.18 11.53 -21.81
CA ILE A 19 10.34 11.38 -20.60
C ILE A 19 9.98 12.75 -20.01
N PHE A 20 10.91 13.69 -19.93
CA PHE A 20 10.64 15.05 -19.47
C PHE A 20 9.65 15.79 -20.36
N GLN A 21 9.80 15.70 -21.69
CA GLN A 21 8.89 16.32 -22.66
C GLN A 21 7.48 15.68 -22.61
N GLU A 22 7.39 14.36 -22.56
CA GLU A 22 6.11 13.66 -22.41
C GLU A 22 5.40 14.01 -21.09
N MET A 23 6.15 14.32 -20.02
CA MET A 23 5.56 14.75 -18.77
C MET A 23 4.88 16.10 -18.89
N LEU A 24 5.41 17.04 -19.69
CA LEU A 24 4.74 18.31 -19.99
C LEU A 24 3.45 18.11 -20.81
N THR A 25 3.49 17.23 -21.78
CA THR A 25 2.37 17.02 -22.71
C THR A 25 1.24 16.19 -22.07
N ASN A 26 1.57 15.10 -21.39
CA ASN A 26 0.62 14.11 -20.90
C ASN A 26 0.30 14.26 -19.39
N GLY A 27 1.21 14.87 -18.60
CA GLY A 27 1.06 15.05 -17.15
C GLY A 27 0.92 13.74 -16.33
N SER A 28 1.07 12.57 -16.96
CA SER A 28 0.78 11.28 -16.35
C SER A 28 1.94 10.27 -16.44
N THR A 29 2.64 10.08 -15.33
CA THR A 29 3.71 9.07 -15.24
C THR A 29 3.21 7.64 -15.53
N THR A 30 1.93 7.33 -15.30
CA THR A 30 1.36 6.02 -15.61
C THR A 30 1.24 5.79 -17.12
N GLN A 31 0.81 6.81 -17.88
CA GLN A 31 0.71 6.75 -19.34
C GLN A 31 2.10 6.66 -19.99
N ILE A 32 3.05 7.49 -19.51
CA ILE A 32 4.44 7.44 -19.97
C ILE A 32 5.04 6.05 -19.73
N ALA A 33 4.85 5.46 -18.55
CA ALA A 33 5.34 4.12 -18.24
C ALA A 33 4.72 3.05 -19.16
N ALA A 34 3.43 3.17 -19.47
CA ALA A 34 2.73 2.26 -20.38
C ALA A 34 3.29 2.37 -21.81
N GLY A 35 3.46 3.60 -22.33
CA GLY A 35 4.04 3.86 -23.64
C GLY A 35 5.45 3.29 -23.80
N LEU A 36 6.34 3.61 -22.88
CA LEU A 36 7.70 3.09 -22.86
C LEU A 36 7.75 1.55 -22.80
N THR A 37 6.82 0.95 -22.04
CA THR A 37 6.72 -0.52 -21.97
C THR A 37 6.24 -1.12 -23.27
N ALA A 38 5.26 -0.51 -23.95
CA ALA A 38 4.74 -0.96 -25.24
C ALA A 38 5.84 -0.92 -26.32
N GLU A 39 6.75 0.04 -26.23
CA GLU A 39 7.93 0.17 -27.10
C GLU A 39 9.10 -0.75 -26.70
N GLY A 40 8.96 -1.55 -25.63
CA GLY A 40 9.98 -2.51 -25.17
C GLY A 40 11.08 -1.90 -24.28
N PHE A 41 10.96 -0.64 -23.86
CA PHE A 41 11.94 -0.04 -22.96
C PHE A 41 11.87 -0.64 -21.55
N THR A 42 13.06 -0.91 -21.00
CA THR A 42 13.24 -1.42 -19.64
C THR A 42 14.20 -0.52 -18.87
N THR A 43 14.26 -0.70 -17.56
CA THR A 43 15.31 -0.08 -16.75
C THR A 43 16.67 -0.67 -17.14
N LYS A 44 17.74 0.04 -16.83
CA LYS A 44 19.11 -0.38 -17.17
C LYS A 44 19.46 -1.76 -16.60
N SER A 45 20.06 -2.61 -17.43
CA SER A 45 20.75 -3.83 -16.98
C SER A 45 22.21 -3.49 -16.65
N TRP A 46 22.75 -4.10 -15.62
CA TRP A 46 24.13 -3.88 -15.21
C TRP A 46 24.68 -5.07 -14.42
N VAL A 47 26.00 -5.21 -14.47
CA VAL A 47 26.72 -6.25 -13.72
C VAL A 47 27.44 -5.60 -12.56
N THR A 48 27.28 -6.17 -11.36
CA THR A 48 28.01 -5.70 -10.18
C THR A 48 29.49 -6.03 -10.27
N ARG A 49 30.29 -5.38 -9.42
CA ARG A 49 31.74 -5.69 -9.31
C ARG A 49 32.01 -7.14 -8.90
N SER A 50 31.06 -7.79 -8.21
CA SER A 50 31.10 -9.21 -7.82
C SER A 50 30.62 -10.18 -8.90
N GLY A 51 30.29 -9.69 -10.11
CA GLY A 51 29.83 -10.52 -11.24
C GLY A 51 28.34 -10.83 -11.25
N GLN A 52 27.55 -10.33 -10.28
CA GLN A 52 26.10 -10.53 -10.24
C GLN A 52 25.41 -9.66 -11.30
N MET A 53 24.61 -10.28 -12.18
CA MET A 53 23.85 -9.58 -13.21
C MET A 53 22.51 -9.09 -12.67
N HIS A 54 22.24 -7.80 -12.86
CA HIS A 54 20.93 -7.18 -12.65
C HIS A 54 20.28 -6.91 -13.98
N ASN A 55 19.23 -7.67 -14.29
CA ASN A 55 18.46 -7.47 -15.54
C ASN A 55 17.56 -6.24 -15.42
N GLY A 56 17.37 -5.56 -16.54
CA GLY A 56 16.39 -4.50 -16.66
C GLY A 56 14.99 -5.01 -16.33
N THR A 57 14.19 -4.17 -15.66
CA THR A 57 12.80 -4.47 -15.31
C THR A 57 11.87 -3.51 -16.03
N ARG A 58 10.59 -3.87 -16.12
CA ARG A 58 9.55 -2.99 -16.65
C ARG A 58 9.56 -1.65 -15.93
N ILE A 59 9.50 -0.56 -16.69
CA ILE A 59 9.42 0.80 -16.16
C ILE A 59 8.05 1.01 -15.50
N ASP A 60 8.05 1.53 -14.28
CA ASP A 60 6.84 1.85 -13.54
C ASP A 60 6.83 3.34 -13.10
N LYS A 61 5.67 3.80 -12.66
CA LYS A 61 5.51 5.17 -12.17
C LYS A 61 6.51 5.55 -11.06
N LYS A 62 6.90 4.60 -10.19
CA LYS A 62 7.85 4.84 -9.11
C LYS A 62 9.25 5.12 -9.65
N TYR A 63 9.65 4.36 -10.67
CA TYR A 63 10.91 4.59 -11.37
C TYR A 63 10.92 5.97 -12.05
N LEU A 64 9.83 6.33 -12.75
CA LEU A 64 9.71 7.64 -13.40
C LEU A 64 9.76 8.80 -12.39
N TYR A 65 9.07 8.71 -11.25
CA TYR A 65 9.19 9.73 -10.19
C TYR A 65 10.61 9.86 -9.67
N LYS A 66 11.37 8.76 -9.54
CA LYS A 66 12.78 8.80 -9.15
C LYS A 66 13.64 9.45 -10.23
N LEU A 67 13.39 9.11 -11.50
CA LEU A 67 14.09 9.66 -12.65
C LEU A 67 13.84 11.17 -12.76
N LEU A 68 12.58 11.62 -12.75
CA LEU A 68 12.19 13.03 -12.90
C LEU A 68 12.70 13.93 -11.75
N ARG A 69 13.11 13.36 -10.61
CA ARG A 69 13.68 14.08 -9.44
C ARG A 69 15.19 13.97 -9.33
N ASN A 70 15.85 13.37 -10.30
CA ASN A 70 17.28 13.14 -10.24
C ASN A 70 18.06 14.33 -10.81
N ARG A 71 18.57 15.18 -9.93
CA ARG A 71 19.31 16.42 -10.28
C ARG A 71 20.65 16.17 -10.99
N LEU A 72 21.12 14.91 -11.08
CA LEU A 72 22.26 14.57 -11.94
C LEU A 72 22.00 14.98 -13.40
N TYR A 73 20.75 14.98 -13.85
CA TYR A 73 20.40 15.41 -15.22
C TYR A 73 20.54 16.91 -15.45
N LEU A 74 20.60 17.71 -14.38
CA LEU A 74 20.92 19.15 -14.42
C LEU A 74 22.44 19.42 -14.39
N GLY A 75 23.29 18.42 -14.38
CA GLY A 75 24.70 18.61 -14.18
C GLY A 75 25.12 18.82 -12.72
N GLU A 76 24.26 18.47 -11.77
CA GLU A 76 24.53 18.65 -10.33
C GLU A 76 24.90 17.31 -9.66
N ILE A 77 25.71 17.39 -8.61
CA ILE A 77 26.08 16.25 -7.76
C ILE A 77 25.68 16.51 -6.32
N SER A 78 25.25 15.45 -5.62
CA SER A 78 24.96 15.55 -4.18
C SER A 78 26.20 15.26 -3.34
N HIS A 79 26.52 16.15 -2.42
CA HIS A 79 27.55 15.94 -1.41
C HIS A 79 27.06 16.41 -0.03
N LYS A 80 27.13 15.52 0.98
CA LYS A 80 26.69 15.80 2.37
C LYS A 80 25.29 16.44 2.49
N GLY A 81 24.34 16.03 1.64
CA GLY A 81 22.97 16.54 1.67
C GLY A 81 22.73 17.84 0.91
N SER A 82 23.78 18.45 0.35
CA SER A 82 23.68 19.65 -0.52
C SER A 82 23.98 19.29 -1.97
N TRP A 83 23.43 20.09 -2.89
CA TRP A 83 23.67 19.95 -4.33
C TRP A 83 24.71 20.98 -4.80
N HIS A 84 25.62 20.53 -5.62
CA HIS A 84 26.72 21.33 -6.15
C HIS A 84 26.85 21.13 -7.66
N PRO A 85 27.31 22.12 -8.42
CA PRO A 85 27.63 21.95 -9.82
C PRO A 85 28.61 20.79 -10.01
N GLY A 86 28.29 19.87 -10.90
CA GLY A 86 29.15 18.75 -11.29
C GLY A 86 30.04 19.12 -12.47
N LEU A 87 30.98 18.22 -12.81
CA LEU A 87 31.85 18.35 -13.98
C LEU A 87 31.22 17.74 -15.25
N HIS A 88 30.08 17.10 -15.14
CA HIS A 88 29.41 16.44 -16.26
C HIS A 88 28.41 17.37 -16.93
N THR A 89 28.20 17.17 -18.22
CA THR A 89 27.25 17.94 -19.01
C THR A 89 25.81 17.67 -18.57
N ALA A 90 25.01 18.71 -18.40
CA ALA A 90 23.58 18.60 -18.16
C ALA A 90 22.87 17.96 -19.36
N ILE A 91 21.90 17.08 -19.08
CA ILE A 91 21.03 16.46 -20.09
C ILE A 91 19.72 17.23 -20.24
N ILE A 92 19.26 17.84 -19.13
CA ILE A 92 18.02 18.60 -19.03
C ILE A 92 18.36 20.05 -18.64
N ASP A 93 17.75 21.01 -19.33
CA ASP A 93 17.87 22.42 -18.96
C ASP A 93 16.99 22.78 -17.75
N HIS A 94 17.33 23.88 -17.07
CA HIS A 94 16.63 24.35 -15.88
C HIS A 94 15.16 24.75 -16.16
N GLY A 95 14.86 25.23 -17.38
CA GLY A 95 13.50 25.62 -17.77
C GLY A 95 12.56 24.43 -17.84
N LEU A 96 12.96 23.40 -18.59
CA LEU A 96 12.22 22.14 -18.72
C LEU A 96 12.08 21.45 -17.37
N TRP A 97 13.15 21.43 -16.58
CA TRP A 97 13.11 20.89 -15.20
C TRP A 97 12.08 21.61 -14.33
N GLY A 98 12.08 22.94 -14.33
CA GLY A 98 11.15 23.77 -13.54
C GLY A 98 9.70 23.48 -13.88
N GLN A 99 9.35 23.50 -15.17
CA GLN A 99 7.99 23.21 -15.65
C GLN A 99 7.50 21.81 -15.23
N VAL A 100 8.34 20.79 -15.38
CA VAL A 100 7.99 19.44 -14.95
C VAL A 100 7.79 19.37 -13.43
N HIS A 101 8.61 20.08 -12.65
CA HIS A 101 8.48 20.09 -11.19
C HIS A 101 7.25 20.86 -10.68
N GLU A 102 6.77 21.86 -11.40
CA GLU A 102 5.49 22.51 -11.13
C GLU A 102 4.33 21.53 -11.29
N ILE A 103 4.33 20.72 -12.36
CA ILE A 103 3.33 19.65 -12.55
C ILE A 103 3.40 18.63 -11.41
N LEU A 104 4.60 18.17 -11.06
CA LEU A 104 4.79 17.20 -9.97
C LEU A 104 4.40 17.76 -8.59
N ALA A 105 4.53 19.07 -8.37
CA ALA A 105 4.12 19.74 -7.14
C ALA A 105 2.60 19.89 -7.07
N SER A 106 1.94 20.26 -8.17
CA SER A 106 0.46 20.36 -8.23
C SER A 106 -0.22 19.03 -7.92
N ASP A 107 0.31 17.94 -8.44
CA ASP A 107 -0.16 16.57 -8.12
C ASP A 107 0.13 16.18 -6.66
N GLY A 108 1.11 16.75 -6.01
CA GLY A 108 1.54 16.49 -4.64
C GLY A 108 0.76 17.23 -3.56
N HIS A 109 0.17 18.38 -3.87
CA HIS A 109 -0.50 19.25 -2.88
C HIS A 109 -1.81 18.66 -2.31
N THR A 110 -2.41 17.68 -2.95
CA THR A 110 -3.63 17.00 -2.48
C THR A 110 -3.40 15.93 -1.42
N ARG A 111 -2.16 15.72 -0.97
CA ARG A 111 -1.83 14.66 0.01
C ARG A 111 -1.20 15.22 1.27
N SER A 112 -2.00 15.91 2.09
CA SER A 112 -1.61 16.29 3.45
C SER A 112 -1.33 15.02 4.31
N VAL A 113 -0.58 15.19 5.39
CA VAL A 113 -0.26 14.11 6.34
C VAL A 113 -1.55 13.48 6.89
N GLU A 114 -2.58 14.30 7.15
CA GLU A 114 -3.92 13.86 7.59
C GLU A 114 -4.62 12.98 6.56
N THR A 115 -4.49 13.29 5.25
CA THR A 115 -5.03 12.45 4.17
C THR A 115 -4.33 11.10 4.11
N LYS A 116 -3.03 11.01 4.47
CA LYS A 116 -2.30 9.74 4.54
C LYS A 116 -2.78 8.85 5.69
N VAL A 117 -3.11 9.43 6.84
CA VAL A 117 -3.65 8.68 8.00
C VAL A 117 -5.06 8.20 7.68
N ARG A 118 -5.96 9.08 7.24
CA ARG A 118 -7.34 8.72 6.86
C ARG A 118 -7.37 7.66 5.74
N SER A 119 -6.53 7.77 4.72
CA SER A 119 -6.50 6.78 3.64
C SER A 119 -5.98 5.40 4.06
N ARG A 120 -5.30 5.29 5.21
CA ARG A 120 -4.85 4.00 5.76
C ARG A 120 -5.98 3.22 6.42
N THR A 121 -6.92 3.91 7.05
CA THR A 121 -8.04 3.31 7.79
C THR A 121 -9.30 3.14 6.95
N ASP A 122 -9.43 3.88 5.85
CA ASP A 122 -10.61 3.83 4.97
C ASP A 122 -10.81 2.51 4.20
N ALA A 123 -9.81 1.63 4.12
CA ALA A 123 -9.87 0.37 3.38
C ALA A 123 -9.56 -0.80 4.33
N LEU A 124 -10.63 -1.45 4.79
CA LEU A 124 -10.60 -2.48 5.84
C LEU A 124 -9.64 -3.64 5.54
N LEU A 125 -9.58 -4.09 4.28
CA LEU A 125 -8.76 -5.23 3.85
C LEU A 125 -7.44 -4.82 3.19
N ARG A 126 -6.97 -3.60 3.46
CA ARG A 126 -5.69 -3.13 2.93
C ARG A 126 -4.53 -4.03 3.37
N GLY A 127 -3.85 -4.63 2.39
CA GLY A 127 -2.71 -5.51 2.64
C GLY A 127 -3.07 -6.97 2.94
N LEU A 128 -4.36 -7.27 3.12
CA LEU A 128 -4.87 -8.60 3.45
C LEU A 128 -5.52 -9.31 2.27
N LEU A 129 -6.03 -8.58 1.25
CA LEU A 129 -6.81 -9.15 0.14
C LEU A 129 -5.90 -9.62 -1.00
N TYR A 130 -6.19 -10.81 -1.53
CA TYR A 130 -5.46 -11.44 -2.64
C TYR A 130 -6.40 -11.97 -3.72
N ALA A 131 -6.01 -11.76 -4.98
CA ALA A 131 -6.71 -12.30 -6.14
C ALA A 131 -6.49 -13.82 -6.27
N PRO A 132 -7.32 -14.55 -7.05
CA PRO A 132 -7.13 -15.97 -7.34
C PRO A 132 -5.76 -16.30 -7.96
N THR A 133 -5.14 -15.31 -8.60
CA THR A 133 -3.77 -15.38 -9.15
C THR A 133 -2.68 -15.39 -8.07
N GLY A 134 -3.04 -15.25 -6.78
CA GLY A 134 -2.11 -15.09 -5.66
C GLY A 134 -1.54 -13.67 -5.53
N GLU A 135 -1.91 -12.75 -6.42
CA GLU A 135 -1.44 -11.37 -6.40
C GLU A 135 -2.20 -10.54 -5.35
N ARG A 136 -1.46 -9.72 -4.58
CA ARG A 136 -2.08 -8.81 -3.60
C ARG A 136 -2.92 -7.74 -4.29
N MET A 137 -4.08 -7.44 -3.72
CA MET A 137 -4.93 -6.36 -4.18
C MET A 137 -4.75 -5.09 -3.35
N TYR A 138 -4.89 -3.95 -4.01
CA TYR A 138 -4.68 -2.62 -3.44
C TYR A 138 -5.94 -1.77 -3.55
N PRO A 139 -6.29 -1.00 -2.51
CA PRO A 139 -7.41 -0.08 -2.58
C PRO A 139 -7.10 1.07 -3.53
N THR A 140 -8.07 1.40 -4.36
CA THR A 140 -8.08 2.56 -5.25
C THR A 140 -9.42 3.27 -5.17
N TYR A 141 -9.46 4.52 -5.65
CA TYR A 141 -10.65 5.35 -5.59
C TYR A 141 -10.99 5.87 -6.99
N ALA A 142 -12.28 5.87 -7.31
CA ALA A 142 -12.81 6.50 -8.49
C ALA A 142 -13.83 7.56 -8.09
N ASN A 143 -13.71 8.77 -8.63
CA ASN A 143 -14.67 9.84 -8.43
C ASN A 143 -15.64 9.84 -9.62
N LYS A 144 -16.93 9.71 -9.34
CA LYS A 144 -17.99 9.80 -10.36
C LYS A 144 -19.14 10.68 -9.82
N LYS A 145 -19.50 11.73 -10.54
CA LYS A 145 -20.58 12.66 -10.17
C LYS A 145 -20.49 13.09 -8.69
N ASN A 146 -19.35 13.58 -8.28
CA ASN A 146 -19.05 14.05 -6.91
C ASN A 146 -19.16 12.98 -5.80
N ARG A 147 -19.22 11.69 -6.16
CA ARG A 147 -19.18 10.56 -5.23
C ARG A 147 -17.88 9.80 -5.39
N LYS A 148 -17.25 9.42 -4.26
CA LYS A 148 -16.02 8.63 -4.19
C LYS A 148 -16.39 7.17 -4.03
N TYR A 149 -15.99 6.35 -4.99
CA TYR A 149 -16.16 4.89 -4.96
C TYR A 149 -14.82 4.23 -4.68
N ARG A 150 -14.83 3.24 -3.79
CA ARG A 150 -13.65 2.44 -3.46
C ARG A 150 -13.68 1.12 -4.20
N TYR A 151 -12.51 0.70 -4.68
CA TYR A 151 -12.30 -0.58 -5.34
C TYR A 151 -11.01 -1.20 -4.85
N TYR A 152 -10.92 -2.52 -4.92
CA TYR A 152 -9.66 -3.24 -4.85
C TYR A 152 -9.22 -3.61 -6.25
N VAL A 153 -7.96 -3.34 -6.59
CA VAL A 153 -7.33 -3.62 -7.89
C VAL A 153 -6.09 -4.47 -7.70
N SER A 154 -5.72 -5.24 -8.72
CA SER A 154 -4.49 -6.02 -8.70
C SER A 154 -3.26 -5.14 -8.53
N LYS A 155 -2.18 -5.68 -7.96
CA LYS A 155 -0.89 -4.98 -7.81
C LYS A 155 -0.37 -4.49 -9.16
N SER A 156 -0.50 -5.31 -10.20
CA SER A 156 -0.09 -4.98 -11.56
C SER A 156 -0.86 -3.78 -12.10
N GLU A 157 -2.17 -3.74 -11.94
CA GLU A 157 -2.99 -2.59 -12.30
C GLU A 157 -2.62 -1.34 -11.50
N ALA A 158 -2.43 -1.46 -10.18
CA ALA A 158 -2.07 -0.34 -9.32
C ALA A 158 -0.70 0.26 -9.66
N ARG A 159 0.21 -0.57 -10.20
CA ARG A 159 1.59 -0.21 -10.52
C ARG A 159 1.77 0.28 -11.95
N PHE A 160 1.13 -0.37 -12.91
CA PHE A 160 1.37 -0.18 -14.34
C PHE A 160 0.16 0.37 -15.11
N GLY A 161 -0.99 0.59 -14.45
CA GLY A 161 -2.21 1.11 -15.07
C GLY A 161 -3.23 0.04 -15.44
N ALA A 162 -4.42 0.50 -15.89
CA ALA A 162 -5.59 -0.34 -16.09
C ALA A 162 -5.40 -1.47 -17.13
N GLU A 163 -4.56 -1.27 -18.14
CA GLU A 163 -4.26 -2.27 -19.17
C GLU A 163 -3.47 -3.48 -18.63
N SER A 164 -2.77 -3.29 -17.51
CA SER A 164 -1.98 -4.34 -16.86
C SER A 164 -2.74 -5.10 -15.78
N LYS A 165 -4.08 -5.01 -15.75
CA LYS A 165 -4.90 -5.73 -14.79
C LYS A 165 -4.78 -7.25 -14.98
N THR A 166 -4.49 -7.94 -13.89
CA THR A 166 -4.46 -9.42 -13.85
C THR A 166 -5.77 -9.99 -13.32
N TYR A 167 -6.58 -9.15 -12.69
CA TYR A 167 -7.88 -9.51 -12.13
C TYR A 167 -8.85 -8.33 -12.19
N SER A 168 -10.15 -8.61 -12.22
CA SER A 168 -11.20 -7.58 -12.26
C SER A 168 -11.18 -6.70 -11.02
N ARG A 169 -11.54 -5.43 -11.18
CA ARG A 169 -11.75 -4.53 -10.05
C ARG A 169 -12.93 -4.99 -9.20
N LEU A 170 -12.76 -5.01 -7.90
CA LEU A 170 -13.81 -5.39 -6.96
C LEU A 170 -14.29 -4.17 -6.17
N PRO A 171 -15.61 -3.94 -6.06
CA PRO A 171 -16.14 -2.94 -5.16
C PRO A 171 -15.71 -3.23 -3.72
N ALA A 172 -15.10 -2.25 -3.05
CA ALA A 172 -14.57 -2.47 -1.70
C ALA A 172 -15.70 -2.79 -0.71
N ASP A 173 -16.81 -2.09 -0.80
CA ASP A 173 -17.93 -2.23 0.14
C ASP A 173 -18.49 -3.67 0.13
N ALA A 174 -18.60 -4.31 -1.04
CA ALA A 174 -19.10 -5.69 -1.14
C ALA A 174 -18.14 -6.71 -0.52
N VAL A 175 -16.84 -6.57 -0.79
CA VAL A 175 -15.81 -7.50 -0.28
C VAL A 175 -15.60 -7.32 1.22
N GLU A 176 -15.59 -6.07 1.69
CA GLU A 176 -15.46 -5.73 3.10
C GLU A 176 -16.67 -6.22 3.90
N ALA A 177 -17.90 -6.01 3.40
CA ALA A 177 -19.12 -6.50 4.03
C ALA A 177 -19.16 -8.04 4.14
N ALA A 178 -18.76 -8.75 3.07
CA ALA A 178 -18.67 -10.21 3.10
C ALA A 178 -17.65 -10.71 4.12
N THR A 179 -16.50 -10.03 4.24
CA THR A 179 -15.47 -10.38 5.23
C THR A 179 -15.96 -10.12 6.66
N VAL A 180 -16.61 -8.99 6.89
CA VAL A 180 -17.20 -8.66 8.20
C VAL A 180 -18.29 -9.67 8.58
N ALA A 181 -19.13 -10.10 7.65
CA ALA A 181 -20.11 -11.14 7.88
C ALA A 181 -19.46 -12.46 8.34
N GLN A 182 -18.35 -12.88 7.71
CA GLN A 182 -17.59 -14.04 8.15
C GLN A 182 -16.98 -13.86 9.54
N ILE A 183 -16.42 -12.68 9.84
CA ILE A 183 -15.92 -12.35 11.19
C ILE A 183 -17.03 -12.54 12.22
N LYS A 184 -18.19 -11.93 12.00
CA LYS A 184 -19.34 -12.04 12.91
C LYS A 184 -19.81 -13.48 13.08
N THR A 185 -19.84 -14.26 12.01
CA THR A 185 -20.18 -15.69 12.08
C THR A 185 -19.20 -16.45 12.96
N VAL A 186 -17.89 -16.24 12.75
CA VAL A 186 -16.85 -16.90 13.56
C VAL A 186 -16.89 -16.47 15.01
N LEU A 187 -17.07 -15.15 15.30
CA LEU A 187 -17.23 -14.63 16.67
C LEU A 187 -18.42 -15.24 17.42
N SER A 188 -19.46 -15.66 16.70
CA SER A 188 -20.69 -16.22 17.27
C SER A 188 -20.75 -17.75 17.22
N SER A 189 -19.76 -18.43 16.57
CA SER A 189 -19.82 -19.87 16.40
C SER A 189 -19.41 -20.61 17.68
N PRO A 190 -20.14 -21.68 18.08
CA PRO A 190 -19.80 -22.48 19.26
C PRO A 190 -18.41 -23.11 19.16
N GLU A 191 -17.99 -23.51 17.94
CA GLU A 191 -16.68 -24.11 17.71
C GLU A 191 -15.56 -23.13 18.00
N SER A 192 -15.69 -21.86 17.55
CA SER A 192 -14.71 -20.80 17.82
C SER A 192 -14.62 -20.47 19.29
N VAL A 193 -15.75 -20.38 19.97
CA VAL A 193 -15.82 -20.18 21.43
C VAL A 193 -15.10 -21.31 22.15
N THR A 194 -15.38 -22.57 21.78
CA THR A 194 -14.73 -23.75 22.39
C THR A 194 -13.21 -23.74 22.12
N GLY A 195 -12.80 -23.41 20.90
CA GLY A 195 -11.38 -23.32 20.53
C GLY A 195 -10.64 -22.24 21.33
N VAL A 196 -11.26 -21.08 21.54
CA VAL A 196 -10.70 -19.99 22.37
C VAL A 196 -10.59 -20.42 23.83
N CYS A 197 -11.62 -21.07 24.40
CA CYS A 197 -11.58 -21.60 25.78
C CYS A 197 -10.47 -22.64 25.95
N GLN A 198 -10.32 -23.59 25.00
CA GLN A 198 -9.23 -24.57 25.01
C GLN A 198 -7.86 -23.91 24.93
N PHE A 199 -7.71 -22.89 24.08
CA PHE A 199 -6.46 -22.14 23.96
C PHE A 199 -6.09 -21.43 25.28
N ILE A 200 -7.05 -20.79 25.94
CA ILE A 200 -6.86 -20.14 27.24
C ILE A 200 -6.39 -21.16 28.30
N ARG A 201 -7.05 -22.33 28.40
CA ARG A 201 -6.66 -23.41 29.32
C ARG A 201 -5.25 -23.91 29.08
N ASN A 202 -4.90 -24.16 27.83
CA ASN A 202 -3.61 -24.77 27.47
C ASN A 202 -2.42 -23.82 27.64
N ASN A 203 -2.64 -22.50 27.53
CA ASN A 203 -1.55 -21.51 27.56
C ASN A 203 -1.50 -20.70 28.86
N GLY A 204 -2.33 -21.00 29.86
CA GLY A 204 -2.33 -20.31 31.14
C GLY A 204 -2.58 -18.80 31.03
N ALA A 205 -3.41 -18.39 30.06
CA ALA A 205 -3.72 -16.97 29.86
C ALA A 205 -4.39 -16.39 31.12
N ALA A 206 -4.07 -15.17 31.49
CA ALA A 206 -4.63 -14.48 32.66
C ALA A 206 -6.14 -14.19 32.52
N VAL A 207 -6.70 -14.37 31.34
CA VAL A 207 -8.10 -14.07 31.00
C VAL A 207 -8.98 -15.30 31.31
N ARG A 208 -10.10 -15.05 32.00
CA ARG A 208 -11.10 -16.10 32.28
C ARG A 208 -11.93 -16.42 31.03
N GLU A 209 -12.32 -17.69 30.88
CA GLU A 209 -13.09 -18.19 29.75
C GLU A 209 -14.43 -17.46 29.56
N ASP A 210 -15.15 -17.23 30.66
CA ASP A 210 -16.43 -16.51 30.63
C ASP A 210 -16.27 -15.07 30.10
N MET A 211 -15.20 -14.39 30.47
CA MET A 211 -14.89 -13.04 29.98
C MET A 211 -14.54 -13.06 28.49
N ALA A 212 -13.78 -14.02 28.02
CA ALA A 212 -13.48 -14.18 26.61
C ALA A 212 -14.74 -14.39 25.74
N VAL A 213 -15.65 -15.25 26.22
CA VAL A 213 -16.94 -15.49 25.55
C VAL A 213 -17.80 -14.23 25.51
N MET A 214 -17.85 -13.48 26.61
CA MET A 214 -18.58 -12.21 26.67
C MET A 214 -17.98 -11.18 25.72
N ALA A 215 -16.65 -11.04 25.68
CA ALA A 215 -15.95 -10.13 24.78
C ALA A 215 -16.23 -10.46 23.30
N MET A 216 -16.19 -11.74 22.91
CA MET A 216 -16.51 -12.17 21.54
C MET A 216 -17.94 -11.79 21.13
N ARG A 217 -18.91 -12.04 22.02
CA ARG A 217 -20.32 -11.71 21.77
C ARG A 217 -20.54 -10.18 21.72
N GLN A 218 -19.93 -9.47 22.63
CA GLN A 218 -20.03 -8.01 22.69
C GLN A 218 -19.40 -7.39 21.43
N LEU A 219 -18.23 -7.84 20.99
CA LEU A 219 -17.59 -7.36 19.77
C LEU A 219 -18.49 -7.55 18.53
N SER A 220 -19.15 -8.71 18.41
CA SER A 220 -20.11 -8.95 17.33
C SER A 220 -21.28 -7.96 17.34
N SER A 221 -21.78 -7.58 18.52
CA SER A 221 -22.93 -6.67 18.68
C SER A 221 -22.57 -5.20 18.46
N VAL A 222 -21.37 -4.77 18.85
CA VAL A 222 -20.93 -3.37 18.76
C VAL A 222 -20.17 -3.05 17.47
N TRP A 223 -19.95 -4.02 16.59
CA TRP A 223 -19.13 -3.87 15.38
C TRP A 223 -19.46 -2.62 14.56
N GLU A 224 -20.76 -2.34 14.38
CA GLU A 224 -21.21 -1.19 13.58
C GLU A 224 -21.00 0.16 14.29
N GLN A 225 -20.73 0.14 15.59
CA GLN A 225 -20.50 1.33 16.42
C GLN A 225 -19.01 1.67 16.50
N LEU A 226 -18.13 0.71 16.14
CA LEU A 226 -16.69 0.90 16.15
C LEU A 226 -16.25 1.91 15.08
N TYR A 227 -15.28 2.75 15.42
CA TYR A 227 -14.66 3.61 14.44
C TYR A 227 -13.90 2.80 13.37
N PRO A 228 -13.77 3.30 12.13
CA PRO A 228 -13.06 2.59 11.07
C PRO A 228 -11.62 2.18 11.43
N ALA A 229 -10.94 2.95 12.27
CA ALA A 229 -9.60 2.64 12.75
C ALA A 229 -9.59 1.41 13.66
N GLU A 230 -10.58 1.27 14.54
CA GLU A 230 -10.74 0.14 15.45
C GLU A 230 -11.12 -1.13 14.67
N GLN A 231 -12.08 -1.02 13.75
CA GLN A 231 -12.43 -2.13 12.84
C GLN A 231 -11.21 -2.63 12.07
N HIS A 232 -10.41 -1.71 11.52
CA HIS A 232 -9.19 -2.06 10.80
C HIS A 232 -8.15 -2.73 11.70
N ARG A 233 -8.01 -2.26 12.95
CA ARG A 233 -7.11 -2.86 13.95
C ARG A 233 -7.53 -4.30 14.27
N ILE A 234 -8.81 -4.52 14.59
CA ILE A 234 -9.37 -5.84 14.90
C ILE A 234 -9.19 -6.80 13.72
N VAL A 235 -9.51 -6.37 12.51
CA VAL A 235 -9.31 -7.19 11.29
C VAL A 235 -7.85 -7.60 11.12
N ASN A 236 -6.90 -6.70 11.34
CA ASN A 236 -5.47 -7.01 11.24
C ASN A 236 -4.97 -7.93 12.38
N LEU A 237 -5.58 -7.89 13.55
CA LEU A 237 -5.30 -8.82 14.64
C LEU A 237 -5.79 -10.22 14.30
N MET A 238 -7.01 -10.35 13.79
CA MET A 238 -7.67 -11.64 13.57
C MET A 238 -7.28 -12.32 12.25
N ILE A 239 -7.10 -11.54 11.17
CA ILE A 239 -6.95 -12.06 9.81
C ILE A 239 -5.49 -11.97 9.35
N GLU A 240 -4.98 -13.09 8.85
CA GLU A 240 -3.69 -13.14 8.18
C GLU A 240 -3.84 -12.79 6.70
N ARG A 241 -4.90 -13.34 6.05
CA ARG A 241 -5.10 -13.24 4.61
C ARG A 241 -6.55 -13.50 4.23
N VAL A 242 -7.01 -12.81 3.21
CA VAL A 242 -8.30 -13.04 2.54
C VAL A 242 -8.03 -13.36 1.07
N ASP A 243 -8.37 -14.56 0.64
CA ASP A 243 -8.23 -15.00 -0.74
C ASP A 243 -9.59 -14.94 -1.45
N ILE A 244 -9.61 -14.36 -2.64
CA ILE A 244 -10.76 -14.41 -3.53
C ILE A 244 -10.75 -15.78 -4.21
N VAL A 245 -11.84 -16.50 -4.10
CA VAL A 245 -12.04 -17.81 -4.75
C VAL A 245 -13.30 -17.77 -5.60
N PRO A 246 -13.48 -18.66 -6.59
CA PRO A 246 -14.69 -18.67 -7.44
C PRO A 246 -16.00 -18.77 -6.65
N SER A 247 -15.98 -19.43 -5.49
CA SER A 247 -17.14 -19.60 -4.60
C SER A 247 -17.34 -18.44 -3.61
N GLY A 248 -16.48 -17.40 -3.59
CA GLY A 248 -16.59 -16.28 -2.68
C GLY A 248 -15.25 -15.84 -2.07
N LEU A 249 -15.16 -15.78 -0.75
CA LEU A 249 -13.95 -15.38 -0.02
C LEU A 249 -13.52 -16.52 0.93
N LYS A 250 -12.22 -16.77 0.95
CA LYS A 250 -11.58 -17.66 1.92
C LYS A 250 -10.73 -16.84 2.88
N VAL A 251 -11.11 -16.80 4.16
CA VAL A 251 -10.38 -16.09 5.21
C VAL A 251 -9.41 -17.04 5.89
N LYS A 252 -8.15 -16.63 5.99
CA LYS A 252 -7.12 -17.29 6.79
C LYS A 252 -6.94 -16.52 8.08
N TRP A 253 -7.22 -17.17 9.19
CA TRP A 253 -7.16 -16.59 10.53
C TRP A 253 -5.75 -16.66 11.10
N ARG A 254 -5.39 -15.70 11.97
CA ARG A 254 -4.13 -15.74 12.73
C ARG A 254 -4.33 -16.63 13.97
N GLU A 255 -3.46 -17.58 14.20
CA GLU A 255 -3.53 -18.48 15.35
C GLU A 255 -3.46 -17.73 16.69
N LEU A 256 -2.60 -16.72 16.79
CA LEU A 256 -2.45 -15.89 17.99
C LEU A 256 -3.37 -14.65 18.02
N GLY A 257 -4.12 -14.40 16.97
CA GLY A 257 -4.98 -13.22 16.83
C GLY A 257 -6.08 -13.16 17.88
N TRP A 258 -6.61 -14.31 18.25
CA TRP A 258 -7.62 -14.43 19.28
C TRP A 258 -7.11 -14.03 20.66
N ARG A 259 -5.87 -14.38 21.01
CA ARG A 259 -5.25 -14.00 22.26
C ARG A 259 -5.11 -12.48 22.37
N ALA A 260 -4.54 -11.84 21.37
CA ALA A 260 -4.37 -10.39 21.34
C ALA A 260 -5.72 -9.65 21.42
N LEU A 261 -6.75 -10.19 20.75
CA LEU A 261 -8.10 -9.64 20.79
C LEU A 261 -8.71 -9.75 22.20
N ILE A 262 -8.58 -10.90 22.85
CA ILE A 262 -9.12 -11.13 24.20
C ILE A 262 -8.40 -10.27 25.23
N GLU A 263 -7.08 -10.19 25.15
CA GLU A 263 -6.26 -9.34 26.02
C GLU A 263 -6.65 -7.84 25.88
N GLU A 264 -6.98 -7.40 24.65
CA GLU A 264 -7.38 -6.02 24.38
C GLU A 264 -8.80 -5.68 24.89
N PHE A 265 -9.73 -6.66 24.82
CA PHE A 265 -11.12 -6.48 25.28
C PHE A 265 -11.37 -7.00 26.70
N ALA A 266 -10.34 -7.42 27.41
CA ALA A 266 -10.46 -7.74 28.84
C ALA A 266 -10.85 -6.48 29.61
N PRO A 267 -11.85 -6.55 30.53
CA PRO A 267 -12.38 -5.37 31.23
C PRO A 267 -11.32 -4.56 31.99
N ASP A 268 -10.23 -5.21 32.43
CA ASP A 268 -9.15 -4.55 33.15
C ASP A 268 -8.26 -3.66 32.24
N SER A 269 -8.24 -3.89 30.91
CA SER A 269 -7.50 -3.04 29.98
C SER A 269 -8.27 -1.75 29.62
N ILE A 270 -9.59 -1.80 29.58
CA ILE A 270 -10.44 -0.63 29.30
C ILE A 270 -10.53 0.28 30.53
N GLY A 271 -10.46 -0.27 31.73
CA GLY A 271 -10.47 0.50 32.97
C GLY A 271 -9.19 1.31 33.23
N ALA A 272 -8.05 0.84 32.75
CA ALA A 272 -6.77 1.53 32.94
C ALA A 272 -6.66 2.81 32.09
N GLU A 273 -7.16 2.81 30.87
CA GLU A 273 -7.15 4.00 29.99
C GLU A 273 -8.13 5.09 30.48
N LEU A 274 -9.26 4.71 31.07
CA LEU A 274 -10.24 5.67 31.64
C LEU A 274 -9.72 6.33 32.93
N VAL A 275 -8.98 5.60 33.75
CA VAL A 275 -8.37 6.15 34.98
C VAL A 275 -7.22 7.12 34.63
N GLU A 276 -6.47 6.91 33.57
CA GLU A 276 -5.44 7.88 33.14
C GLU A 276 -6.06 9.14 32.51
N MET A 277 -7.23 9.07 31.90
CA MET A 277 -7.92 10.25 31.34
C MET A 277 -8.63 11.10 32.42
N GLU A 278 -9.03 10.54 33.54
CA GLU A 278 -9.62 11.30 34.69
C GLU A 278 -8.55 11.90 35.61
N ALA A 279 -7.28 11.54 35.48
CA ALA A 279 -6.17 12.01 36.31
C ALA A 279 -5.39 13.20 35.73
N VAL A 280 -5.79 13.75 34.57
CA VAL A 280 -5.27 14.95 33.93
C VAL A 280 -6.33 16.04 33.92
#